data_590e84949957c8077d3fc3af67fecadb
#
_entry.id   590e84949957c8077d3fc3af67fecadb
#
_cell.length_a   1.000
_cell.length_b   1.000
_cell.length_c   1.000
_cell.angle_alpha   90.00
_cell.angle_beta   90.00
_cell.angle_gamma   90.00
#
_symmetry.space_group_name_H-M   'P 1'
#
loop_
_entity.id
_entity.type
_entity.pdbx_description
1 polymer ?
#
loop_
_entity_poly.entity_id
_entity_poly.type
_entity_poly.pdbx_seq_one_letter_code
_entity_poly.pdbx_strand_id
1 'polypeptide(L)'
;MDKALKINTVSSSIVRTKKTKKKKSKEDKISNKKNTENSFDTALNFLLGDESSSPSCDLSGSVPKNGTSGSLSSSILQVEPKLLNAETELRRIFGSKVVNSLGKSHQTGPSRQNRGVRRGIHNHRKTILVSPLEHWPRWDGSFSMEYLETKDQYHYFRYVQSSAYKQAQDAFEAAKATHDLNGIANILLYHPYHVDSLITLAEYFKFSGEHQMSADATSKCLYALECAWHPMFSPLQDKCKLKYSHEPNRALFSTLFAHMKNMDRRGCHRCALEICKLLLSLDSDDPMGAMFCIDYFALRAEEYTWLERFSEEYKSDNSLWLFPNFAYSLAICRFCLEGSNDAVDSEKTSSTDLMCHALMLHPPVLKKLVAKVPLKDQMWTNILNHRFFSKDRTGVPSLDHLINIYVERSYIIWRLPDLQKFLRNSAMKVLDDVDHNIGDAKDWTCVREEAFSSEKNEYDHLLVSDFSDSVQTMPPDNLQNFMLDPRAMQMQNADQVVNQPGAARAPREVANRNALAVLLESILPWNHYGTSGGGELEDEPNNDM
;
A
#
# COMPACT_ATOMS: atom_id res chain seq x y z
N MET A 1 -0.21 37.10 26.59
CA MET A 1 0.43 36.21 27.60
C MET A 1 0.90 34.97 26.86
N ASP A 2 2.18 35.01 26.50
CA ASP A 2 2.92 34.00 25.79
C ASP A 2 3.18 32.77 26.62
N LYS A 3 3.05 31.59 26.04
CA LYS A 3 3.89 30.43 26.34
C LYS A 3 4.04 29.52 25.14
N ALA A 4 5.12 29.78 24.42
CA ALA A 4 5.70 28.85 23.46
C ALA A 4 6.29 27.63 24.18
N LEU A 5 5.93 26.44 23.76
CA LEU A 5 6.61 25.20 24.17
C LEU A 5 7.77 24.95 23.21
N LYS A 6 8.97 25.28 23.68
CA LYS A 6 10.24 24.83 23.08
C LYS A 6 10.51 23.39 23.51
N ILE A 7 10.68 22.50 22.54
CA ILE A 7 11.26 21.18 22.76
C ILE A 7 12.77 21.31 22.64
N ASN A 8 13.46 21.08 23.75
CA ASN A 8 14.91 21.12 23.87
C ASN A 8 15.54 19.87 23.24
N THR A 9 16.42 20.08 22.29
CA THR A 9 17.44 19.13 21.87
C THR A 9 18.57 19.11 22.90
N VAL A 10 18.79 17.98 23.54
CA VAL A 10 19.95 17.74 24.40
C VAL A 10 20.98 16.94 23.60
N SER A 11 22.05 17.62 23.21
CA SER A 11 23.31 17.01 22.77
C SER A 11 24.11 16.58 23.99
N SER A 12 24.45 15.33 24.12
CA SER A 12 25.52 14.88 25.02
C SER A 12 26.58 14.10 24.25
N SER A 13 27.72 14.74 24.17
CA SER A 13 29.01 14.20 23.77
C SER A 13 29.56 13.28 24.86
N ILE A 14 29.93 12.06 24.55
CA ILE A 14 30.82 11.24 25.37
C ILE A 14 31.88 10.56 24.50
N VAL A 15 33.06 10.80 24.96
CA VAL A 15 34.45 10.53 24.62
C VAL A 15 34.78 9.06 24.32
N ARG A 16 35.76 8.92 23.39
CA ARG A 16 36.44 7.71 22.92
C ARG A 16 37.21 6.97 24.01
N THR A 17 37.26 5.64 23.91
CA THR A 17 38.51 4.90 24.16
C THR A 17 38.66 3.72 23.18
N LYS A 18 39.87 3.69 22.58
CA LYS A 18 40.35 2.65 21.64
C LYS A 18 40.81 1.40 22.40
N LYS A 19 40.55 0.21 21.85
CA LYS A 19 41.45 -0.95 22.04
C LYS A 19 41.56 -1.78 20.76
N THR A 20 42.76 -1.91 20.31
CA THR A 20 43.34 -2.72 19.23
C THR A 20 43.59 -4.17 19.67
N LYS A 21 43.39 -5.17 18.76
CA LYS A 21 44.21 -6.38 18.58
C LYS A 21 43.65 -7.21 17.40
N LYS A 22 44.44 -7.35 16.40
CA LYS A 22 45.45 -8.29 15.86
C LYS A 22 44.89 -9.46 15.03
N LYS A 23 45.41 -9.45 13.80
CA LYS A 23 45.41 -10.40 12.67
C LYS A 23 45.62 -11.87 13.03
N LYS A 24 45.06 -12.76 12.21
CA LYS A 24 45.79 -13.90 11.60
C LYS A 24 45.13 -14.34 10.29
N SER A 25 45.99 -14.47 9.29
CA SER A 25 45.78 -14.96 7.92
C SER A 25 45.71 -16.48 7.84
N LYS A 26 45.03 -17.02 6.85
CA LYS A 26 45.53 -18.13 6.02
C LYS A 26 44.71 -18.32 4.74
N GLU A 27 45.47 -18.56 3.70
CA GLU A 27 45.18 -18.69 2.29
C GLU A 27 44.57 -20.03 1.86
N ASP A 28 43.99 -19.98 0.65
CA ASP A 28 43.91 -20.96 -0.46
C ASP A 28 42.96 -22.14 -0.43
N LYS A 29 42.03 -22.19 -1.39
CA LYS A 29 42.13 -22.99 -2.63
C LYS A 29 40.91 -22.81 -3.54
N ILE A 30 41.24 -22.64 -4.81
CA ILE A 30 40.44 -22.54 -6.01
C ILE A 30 39.68 -23.83 -6.33
N SER A 31 38.42 -23.73 -6.77
CA SER A 31 37.93 -24.52 -7.92
C SER A 31 36.64 -23.95 -8.52
N ASN A 32 36.70 -23.75 -9.82
CA ASN A 32 35.66 -23.32 -10.74
C ASN A 32 34.46 -24.29 -10.79
N LYS A 33 33.22 -23.74 -10.77
CA LYS A 33 32.14 -24.18 -11.67
C LYS A 33 30.98 -23.18 -11.75
N LYS A 34 30.85 -22.66 -12.95
CA LYS A 34 29.70 -22.16 -13.72
C LYS A 34 28.62 -21.32 -13.02
N ASN A 35 28.69 -20.06 -13.35
CA ASN A 35 27.73 -18.98 -13.16
C ASN A 35 26.72 -18.95 -14.31
N THR A 36 25.43 -18.94 -13.97
CA THR A 36 24.37 -18.32 -14.79
C THR A 36 23.20 -17.77 -13.95
N GLU A 37 23.27 -17.84 -12.61
CA GLU A 37 22.21 -17.33 -11.72
C GLU A 37 22.52 -15.95 -11.08
N ASN A 38 23.68 -15.35 -11.35
CA ASN A 38 24.20 -14.20 -10.57
C ASN A 38 23.93 -12.81 -11.18
N SER A 39 23.20 -12.69 -12.29
CA SER A 39 23.02 -11.37 -12.92
C SER A 39 21.99 -10.49 -12.21
N PHE A 40 20.92 -11.07 -11.69
CA PHE A 40 19.84 -10.32 -11.02
C PHE A 40 20.23 -9.92 -9.59
N ASP A 41 20.84 -10.84 -8.84
CA ASP A 41 21.30 -10.55 -7.47
C ASP A 41 22.42 -9.50 -7.44
N THR A 42 23.25 -9.46 -8.48
CA THR A 42 24.31 -8.43 -8.62
C THR A 42 23.70 -7.06 -8.93
N ALA A 43 22.68 -7.00 -9.79
CA ALA A 43 21.96 -5.77 -10.10
C ALA A 43 21.18 -5.26 -8.88
N LEU A 44 20.57 -6.14 -8.11
CA LEU A 44 19.82 -5.79 -6.89
C LEU A 44 20.77 -5.27 -5.78
N ASN A 45 21.94 -5.89 -5.60
CA ASN A 45 22.94 -5.44 -4.63
C ASN A 45 23.56 -4.09 -5.03
N PHE A 46 23.70 -3.83 -6.33
CA PHE A 46 24.13 -2.52 -6.84
C PHE A 46 23.09 -1.42 -6.60
N LEU A 47 21.82 -1.75 -6.72
CA LEU A 47 20.68 -0.83 -6.45
C LEU A 47 20.46 -0.56 -4.96
N LEU A 48 20.81 -1.51 -4.09
CA LEU A 48 20.64 -1.36 -2.63
C LEU A 48 21.83 -0.67 -1.93
N GLY A 49 22.92 -0.36 -2.66
CA GLY A 49 24.04 0.50 -2.28
C GLY A 49 24.53 0.33 -0.85
N ASP A 50 25.43 -0.63 -0.62
CA ASP A 50 26.25 -0.67 0.60
C ASP A 50 27.37 0.37 0.45
N GLU A 51 27.19 1.55 1.05
CA GLU A 51 28.25 2.55 1.16
C GLU A 51 29.27 2.12 2.22
N SER A 52 30.25 1.34 1.82
CA SER A 52 31.52 1.26 2.55
C SER A 52 32.66 0.84 1.63
N SER A 53 33.40 1.84 1.20
CA SER A 53 34.81 1.86 0.85
C SER A 53 35.11 2.59 -0.46
N SER A 54 35.62 3.80 -0.33
CA SER A 54 36.37 4.49 -1.35
C SER A 54 37.82 3.95 -1.39
N PRO A 55 38.43 3.76 -2.54
CA PRO A 55 39.82 4.00 -2.73
C PRO A 55 40.06 5.23 -3.62
N SER A 56 40.79 6.18 -3.07
CA SER A 56 41.43 7.25 -3.77
C SER A 56 42.48 6.70 -4.75
N CYS A 57 42.44 7.14 -6.00
CA CYS A 57 43.59 7.17 -6.89
C CYS A 57 43.53 8.42 -7.78
N ASP A 58 44.44 9.32 -7.52
CA ASP A 58 44.84 10.42 -8.40
C ASP A 58 45.40 9.87 -9.73
N LEU A 59 44.94 10.42 -10.83
CA LEU A 59 45.77 10.61 -12.03
C LEU A 59 45.15 11.69 -12.94
N SER A 60 45.89 12.76 -13.05
CA SER A 60 45.70 13.89 -13.97
C SER A 60 45.74 13.48 -15.44
N GLY A 61 44.79 13.94 -16.23
CA GLY A 61 44.83 13.83 -17.70
C GLY A 61 43.76 14.73 -18.33
N SER A 62 44.23 15.76 -19.02
CA SER A 62 43.52 16.87 -19.64
C SER A 62 42.52 16.47 -20.76
N VAL A 63 41.31 17.02 -20.68
CA VAL A 63 40.37 17.65 -21.65
C VAL A 63 40.29 17.12 -23.10
N PRO A 64 39.06 16.92 -23.70
CA PRO A 64 38.30 18.07 -24.20
C PRO A 64 36.81 18.07 -23.85
N LYS A 65 36.31 19.25 -23.55
CA LYS A 65 34.89 19.61 -23.53
C LYS A 65 34.35 19.55 -24.95
N ASN A 66 33.35 18.72 -25.16
CA ASN A 66 32.24 19.00 -26.08
C ASN A 66 31.13 17.99 -25.90
N GLY A 67 29.94 18.47 -25.82
CA GLY A 67 28.76 17.69 -26.08
C GLY A 67 27.79 17.58 -24.89
N THR A 68 26.85 18.51 -24.83
CA THR A 68 25.46 18.29 -24.40
C THR A 68 25.24 17.10 -23.48
N SER A 69 25.33 17.33 -22.20
CA SER A 69 24.65 16.51 -21.18
C SER A 69 23.15 16.70 -21.38
N GLY A 70 22.55 15.87 -22.23
CA GLY A 70 21.12 15.63 -22.17
C GLY A 70 20.86 15.06 -20.77
N SER A 71 20.36 15.88 -19.86
CA SER A 71 19.69 15.44 -18.65
C SER A 71 18.62 14.47 -19.13
N LEU A 72 18.81 13.17 -18.90
CA LEU A 72 17.77 12.17 -19.00
C LEU A 72 16.74 12.62 -17.96
N SER A 73 15.69 13.33 -18.41
CA SER A 73 14.55 13.69 -17.57
C SER A 73 14.01 12.38 -17.00
N SER A 74 14.27 12.16 -15.71
CA SER A 74 13.74 11.05 -14.95
C SER A 74 12.21 11.15 -15.01
N SER A 75 11.52 10.09 -15.43
CA SER A 75 10.04 10.07 -15.45
C SER A 75 9.51 10.46 -14.07
N ILE A 76 8.50 11.33 -14.03
CA ILE A 76 7.85 11.76 -12.77
C ILE A 76 7.27 10.57 -12.00
N LEU A 77 6.98 9.46 -12.68
CA LEU A 77 6.51 8.19 -12.12
C LEU A 77 7.66 7.22 -11.76
N GLN A 78 8.91 7.64 -11.87
CA GLN A 78 10.03 6.78 -11.47
C GLN A 78 9.90 6.40 -10.01
N VAL A 79 9.93 5.09 -9.75
CA VAL A 79 9.78 4.50 -8.41
C VAL A 79 11.14 4.40 -7.73
N GLU A 80 11.21 4.83 -6.48
CA GLU A 80 12.43 4.71 -5.68
C GLU A 80 12.42 3.39 -4.90
N PRO A 81 13.30 2.40 -5.25
CA PRO A 81 13.25 1.04 -4.67
C PRO A 81 13.42 1.01 -3.15
N LYS A 82 14.25 1.91 -2.62
CA LYS A 82 14.53 2.00 -1.18
C LYS A 82 13.28 2.36 -0.36
N LEU A 83 12.32 3.04 -0.98
CA LEU A 83 11.10 3.51 -0.33
C LEU A 83 9.93 2.54 -0.47
N LEU A 84 10.00 1.54 -1.37
CA LEU A 84 8.97 0.51 -1.49
C LEU A 84 8.87 -0.39 -0.26
N ASN A 85 9.96 -0.51 0.52
CA ASN A 85 9.95 -1.33 1.72
C ASN A 85 9.61 -0.49 2.96
N ALA A 86 8.47 -0.81 3.58
CA ALA A 86 8.00 -0.15 4.80
C ALA A 86 9.01 -0.17 5.95
N GLU A 87 9.84 -1.21 6.08
CA GLU A 87 10.86 -1.25 7.13
C GLU A 87 11.87 -0.11 7.01
N THR A 88 12.22 0.30 5.79
CA THR A 88 13.13 1.43 5.56
C THR A 88 12.52 2.72 6.10
N GLU A 89 11.24 2.97 5.83
CA GLU A 89 10.51 4.13 6.34
C GLU A 89 10.34 4.08 7.87
N LEU A 90 9.94 2.92 8.42
CA LEU A 90 9.82 2.73 9.86
C LEU A 90 11.15 2.92 10.59
N ARG A 91 12.27 2.46 10.01
CA ARG A 91 13.60 2.70 10.57
C ARG A 91 13.98 4.18 10.55
N ARG A 92 13.56 4.93 9.55
CA ARG A 92 13.74 6.38 9.49
C ARG A 92 12.93 7.10 10.56
N ILE A 93 11.66 6.69 10.77
CA ILE A 93 10.74 7.33 11.72
C ILE A 93 11.10 6.96 13.18
N PHE A 94 11.28 5.68 13.48
CA PHE A 94 11.43 5.18 14.85
C PHE A 94 12.87 4.79 15.22
N GLY A 95 13.79 4.78 14.26
CA GLY A 95 15.17 4.35 14.43
C GLY A 95 15.34 2.83 14.38
N SER A 96 16.51 2.38 13.87
CA SER A 96 16.82 0.97 13.65
C SER A 96 16.75 0.10 14.91
N LYS A 97 17.03 0.65 16.10
CA LYS A 97 16.99 -0.11 17.37
C LYS A 97 15.56 -0.52 17.73
N VAL A 98 14.60 0.39 17.58
CA VAL A 98 13.19 0.14 17.91
C VAL A 98 12.59 -0.88 16.93
N VAL A 99 12.81 -0.70 15.64
CA VAL A 99 12.28 -1.62 14.61
C VAL A 99 12.86 -3.03 14.79
N ASN A 100 14.16 -3.14 15.05
CA ASN A 100 14.81 -4.44 15.29
C ASN A 100 14.35 -5.09 16.61
N SER A 101 13.95 -4.32 17.64
CA SER A 101 13.40 -4.86 18.89
C SER A 101 11.98 -5.39 18.69
N LEU A 102 11.16 -4.71 17.91
CA LEU A 102 9.81 -5.16 17.56
C LEU A 102 9.85 -6.47 16.76
N GLY A 103 10.78 -6.59 15.77
CA GLY A 103 10.97 -7.83 15.01
C GLY A 103 11.46 -9.01 15.87
N LYS A 104 12.19 -8.74 16.97
CA LYS A 104 12.66 -9.79 17.90
C LYS A 104 11.64 -10.18 18.95
N SER A 105 10.70 -9.31 19.34
CA SER A 105 9.67 -9.62 20.33
C SER A 105 8.70 -10.71 19.85
N HIS A 106 8.59 -10.92 18.56
CA HIS A 106 7.84 -12.03 17.97
C HIS A 106 8.58 -13.39 18.04
N GLN A 107 9.84 -13.43 18.51
CA GLN A 107 10.65 -14.66 18.60
C GLN A 107 10.89 -15.16 20.05
N THR A 108 10.40 -14.48 21.08
CA THR A 108 10.62 -14.89 22.47
C THR A 108 9.51 -15.78 23.02
N GLY A 109 9.41 -16.99 22.51
CA GLY A 109 8.97 -18.14 23.30
C GLY A 109 10.22 -18.76 23.96
N PRO A 110 10.15 -19.38 25.16
CA PRO A 110 11.30 -20.00 25.80
C PRO A 110 11.78 -21.18 24.95
N SER A 111 12.74 -20.94 24.05
CA SER A 111 13.35 -22.00 23.28
C SER A 111 14.25 -22.83 24.19
N ARG A 112 13.76 -23.98 24.63
CA ARG A 112 14.62 -25.07 25.10
C ARG A 112 15.66 -25.34 23.98
N GLN A 113 16.91 -25.11 24.35
CA GLN A 113 18.06 -25.40 23.48
C GLN A 113 18.09 -26.88 23.09
N ASN A 114 17.42 -27.28 22.03
CA ASN A 114 17.71 -28.51 21.34
C ASN A 114 18.84 -28.26 20.34
N ARG A 115 20.09 -28.45 20.84
CA ARG A 115 21.27 -28.63 20.00
C ARG A 115 21.05 -29.88 19.16
N GLY A 116 20.80 -29.74 17.86
CA GLY A 116 20.92 -30.92 17.00
C GLY A 116 20.26 -30.92 15.63
N VAL A 117 19.36 -29.99 15.30
CA VAL A 117 18.83 -29.98 13.93
C VAL A 117 19.13 -28.58 13.33
N ARG A 118 20.16 -28.53 12.48
CA ARG A 118 20.31 -27.41 11.53
C ARG A 118 19.09 -27.45 10.62
N ARG A 119 17.99 -26.75 11.00
CA ARG A 119 16.93 -26.41 10.06
C ARG A 119 17.61 -25.63 8.95
N GLY A 120 17.62 -26.18 7.74
CA GLY A 120 18.17 -25.49 6.58
C GLY A 120 17.55 -24.11 6.52
N ILE A 121 18.37 -23.07 6.56
CA ILE A 121 17.94 -21.70 6.33
C ILE A 121 17.39 -21.73 4.91
N HIS A 122 16.07 -21.65 4.77
CA HIS A 122 15.45 -21.54 3.46
C HIS A 122 15.84 -20.17 2.89
N ASN A 123 16.72 -20.16 1.90
CA ASN A 123 17.02 -18.94 1.16
C ASN A 123 15.79 -18.57 0.34
N HIS A 124 15.01 -17.64 0.87
CA HIS A 124 13.93 -17.01 0.11
C HIS A 124 14.51 -16.13 -1.01
N ARG A 125 13.77 -16.02 -2.11
CA ARG A 125 14.12 -15.08 -3.18
C ARG A 125 14.06 -13.66 -2.62
N LYS A 126 15.08 -12.86 -2.88
CA LYS A 126 15.05 -11.44 -2.53
C LYS A 126 14.00 -10.72 -3.35
N THR A 127 13.20 -9.94 -2.71
CA THR A 127 12.08 -9.17 -3.26
C THR A 127 12.18 -7.71 -2.84
N ILE A 128 11.60 -6.79 -3.63
CA ILE A 128 11.69 -5.33 -3.41
C ILE A 128 10.42 -4.77 -2.75
N LEU A 129 9.25 -5.39 -3.00
CA LEU A 129 7.97 -4.91 -2.48
C LEU A 129 7.75 -5.34 -1.03
N VAL A 130 8.05 -6.60 -0.72
CA VAL A 130 7.84 -7.17 0.61
C VAL A 130 9.00 -8.07 1.00
N SER A 131 9.35 -8.08 2.29
CA SER A 131 10.32 -9.03 2.84
C SER A 131 9.60 -10.32 3.23
N PRO A 132 10.01 -11.49 2.70
CA PRO A 132 9.39 -12.77 3.07
C PRO A 132 9.67 -13.11 4.53
N LEU A 133 8.68 -13.69 5.21
CA LEU A 133 8.83 -14.19 6.58
C LEU A 133 9.50 -15.57 6.57
N GLU A 134 10.32 -15.86 7.60
CA GLU A 134 11.11 -17.10 7.70
C GLU A 134 10.28 -18.39 7.64
N HIS A 135 9.02 -18.34 8.08
CA HIS A 135 8.10 -19.47 8.11
C HIS A 135 7.32 -19.67 6.81
N TRP A 136 7.42 -18.75 5.83
CA TRP A 136 6.73 -18.95 4.57
C TRP A 136 7.33 -20.14 3.80
N PRO A 137 6.50 -20.90 3.09
CA PRO A 137 7.00 -21.96 2.22
C PRO A 137 7.93 -21.39 1.14
N ARG A 138 8.79 -22.26 0.62
CA ARG A 138 9.58 -21.88 -0.56
C ARG A 138 8.66 -21.65 -1.75
N TRP A 139 8.97 -20.66 -2.58
CA TRP A 139 8.26 -20.42 -3.85
C TRP A 139 8.26 -21.69 -4.73
N ASP A 140 7.10 -22.10 -5.17
CA ASP A 140 6.85 -23.36 -5.89
C ASP A 140 6.83 -23.21 -7.42
N GLY A 141 6.85 -21.97 -7.96
CA GLY A 141 6.75 -21.72 -9.39
C GLY A 141 5.36 -22.00 -9.98
N SER A 142 4.31 -21.93 -9.17
CA SER A 142 2.93 -22.23 -9.56
C SER A 142 2.42 -21.37 -10.72
N PHE A 143 2.97 -20.19 -10.90
CA PHE A 143 2.72 -19.30 -12.06
C PHE A 143 3.99 -18.53 -12.41
N SER A 144 4.00 -17.90 -13.59
CA SER A 144 5.15 -17.15 -14.11
C SER A 144 4.67 -15.91 -14.84
N MET A 145 5.60 -15.09 -15.29
CA MET A 145 5.33 -13.93 -16.13
C MET A 145 5.98 -14.14 -17.49
N GLU A 146 5.26 -13.87 -18.56
CA GLU A 146 5.76 -13.90 -19.93
C GLU A 146 5.89 -12.48 -20.50
N TYR A 147 6.87 -12.30 -21.36
CA TYR A 147 7.03 -11.13 -22.19
C TYR A 147 6.12 -11.26 -23.41
N LEU A 148 5.36 -10.22 -23.75
CA LEU A 148 4.46 -10.21 -24.91
C LEU A 148 5.09 -9.52 -26.10
N GLU A 149 5.38 -8.22 -25.96
CA GLU A 149 5.88 -7.38 -27.06
C GLU A 149 6.57 -6.13 -26.52
N THR A 150 7.31 -5.46 -27.41
CA THR A 150 7.75 -4.07 -27.20
C THR A 150 7.00 -3.16 -28.15
N LYS A 151 6.29 -2.19 -27.60
CA LYS A 151 5.56 -1.18 -28.36
C LYS A 151 5.81 0.20 -27.75
N ASP A 152 6.07 1.22 -28.59
CA ASP A 152 6.28 2.61 -28.15
C ASP A 152 7.36 2.75 -27.04
N GLN A 153 8.44 1.96 -27.13
CA GLN A 153 9.55 1.86 -26.16
C GLN A 153 9.17 1.22 -24.82
N TYR A 154 7.94 0.72 -24.65
CA TYR A 154 7.50 0.00 -23.47
C TYR A 154 7.47 -1.49 -23.73
N HIS A 155 7.82 -2.27 -22.72
CA HIS A 155 7.78 -3.72 -22.70
C HIS A 155 6.49 -4.19 -22.03
N TYR A 156 5.69 -4.98 -22.72
CA TYR A 156 4.42 -5.50 -22.22
C TYR A 156 4.59 -6.93 -21.71
N PHE A 157 3.95 -7.21 -20.57
CA PHE A 157 4.03 -8.50 -19.89
C PHE A 157 2.65 -9.00 -19.48
N ARG A 158 2.57 -10.31 -19.20
CA ARG A 158 1.36 -10.96 -18.69
C ARG A 158 1.74 -12.10 -17.76
N TYR A 159 0.96 -12.30 -16.69
CA TYR A 159 1.06 -13.50 -15.86
C TYR A 159 0.48 -14.71 -16.58
N VAL A 160 1.09 -15.89 -16.36
CA VAL A 160 0.68 -17.16 -16.93
C VAL A 160 0.64 -18.22 -15.84
N GLN A 161 -0.48 -18.88 -15.73
CA GLN A 161 -0.74 -19.93 -14.75
C GLN A 161 -0.25 -21.29 -15.25
N SER A 162 0.38 -22.10 -14.39
CA SER A 162 0.71 -23.49 -14.66
C SER A 162 -0.55 -24.37 -14.67
N SER A 163 -0.44 -25.61 -15.17
CA SER A 163 -1.55 -26.57 -15.13
C SER A 163 -1.98 -26.92 -13.71
N ALA A 164 -1.02 -27.03 -12.78
CA ALA A 164 -1.30 -27.27 -11.36
C ALA A 164 -2.05 -26.08 -10.72
N TYR A 165 -1.67 -24.85 -11.06
CA TYR A 165 -2.38 -23.67 -10.60
C TYR A 165 -3.81 -23.63 -11.11
N LYS A 166 -4.06 -24.00 -12.38
CA LYS A 166 -5.41 -24.04 -12.93
C LYS A 166 -6.32 -25.03 -12.21
N GLN A 167 -5.79 -26.21 -11.80
CA GLN A 167 -6.54 -27.15 -10.97
C GLN A 167 -6.90 -26.57 -9.60
N ALA A 168 -5.98 -25.83 -8.99
CA ALA A 168 -6.26 -25.12 -7.74
C ALA A 168 -7.29 -23.99 -7.94
N GLN A 169 -7.27 -23.34 -9.11
CA GLN A 169 -8.26 -22.33 -9.48
C GLN A 169 -9.66 -22.94 -9.64
N ASP A 170 -9.78 -24.09 -10.30
CA ASP A 170 -11.06 -24.80 -10.44
C ASP A 170 -11.64 -25.17 -9.05
N ALA A 171 -10.78 -25.62 -8.13
CA ALA A 171 -11.16 -25.91 -6.75
C ALA A 171 -11.57 -24.63 -6.00
N PHE A 172 -10.89 -23.52 -6.23
CA PHE A 172 -11.23 -22.22 -5.66
C PHE A 172 -12.60 -21.73 -6.15
N GLU A 173 -12.87 -21.81 -7.45
CA GLU A 173 -14.19 -21.41 -8.01
C GLU A 173 -15.32 -22.28 -7.45
N ALA A 174 -15.08 -23.58 -7.26
CA ALA A 174 -16.05 -24.47 -6.61
C ALA A 174 -16.31 -24.08 -5.14
N ALA A 175 -15.26 -23.81 -4.36
CA ALA A 175 -15.37 -23.37 -2.97
C ALA A 175 -16.03 -22.00 -2.88
N LYS A 176 -15.73 -21.09 -3.79
CA LYS A 176 -16.35 -19.77 -3.89
C LYS A 176 -17.85 -19.87 -4.22
N ALA A 177 -18.23 -20.72 -5.16
CA ALA A 177 -19.64 -20.95 -5.54
C ALA A 177 -20.47 -21.51 -4.38
N THR A 178 -19.87 -22.30 -3.49
CA THR A 178 -20.50 -22.86 -2.28
C THR A 178 -20.29 -22.01 -1.03
N HIS A 179 -19.61 -20.87 -1.15
CA HIS A 179 -19.27 -19.97 -0.04
C HIS A 179 -18.47 -20.65 1.09
N ASP A 180 -17.64 -21.63 0.74
CA ASP A 180 -16.87 -22.44 1.69
C ASP A 180 -15.49 -21.83 1.98
N LEU A 181 -15.39 -21.03 3.05
CA LEU A 181 -14.11 -20.47 3.51
C LEU A 181 -13.10 -21.54 3.95
N ASN A 182 -13.58 -22.66 4.50
CA ASN A 182 -12.70 -23.76 4.87
C ASN A 182 -12.12 -24.43 3.63
N GLY A 183 -12.92 -24.58 2.57
CA GLY A 183 -12.46 -25.05 1.26
C GLY A 183 -11.37 -24.13 0.70
N ILE A 184 -11.56 -22.81 0.77
CA ILE A 184 -10.53 -21.83 0.36
C ILE A 184 -9.26 -21.96 1.20
N ALA A 185 -9.39 -22.12 2.52
CA ALA A 185 -8.25 -22.34 3.42
C ALA A 185 -7.53 -23.66 3.12
N ASN A 186 -8.26 -24.73 2.81
CA ASN A 186 -7.69 -26.02 2.39
C ASN A 186 -6.85 -25.91 1.12
N ILE A 187 -7.27 -25.11 0.15
CA ILE A 187 -6.46 -24.87 -1.06
C ILE A 187 -5.09 -24.31 -0.67
N LEU A 188 -5.02 -23.37 0.27
CA LEU A 188 -3.75 -22.77 0.70
C LEU A 188 -2.85 -23.71 1.51
N LEU A 189 -3.34 -24.82 2.03
CA LEU A 189 -2.51 -25.84 2.65
C LEU A 189 -1.67 -26.60 1.59
N TYR A 190 -2.23 -26.81 0.41
CA TYR A 190 -1.57 -27.52 -0.68
C TYR A 190 -0.94 -26.58 -1.72
N HIS A 191 -1.54 -25.42 -1.93
CA HIS A 191 -1.13 -24.36 -2.85
C HIS A 191 -0.94 -23.04 -2.10
N PRO A 192 0.14 -22.90 -1.28
CA PRO A 192 0.29 -21.81 -0.32
C PRO A 192 0.40 -20.42 -0.97
N TYR A 193 0.57 -20.40 -2.28
CA TYR A 193 0.69 -19.18 -3.09
C TYR A 193 -0.46 -19.04 -4.11
N HIS A 194 -1.60 -19.68 -3.85
CA HIS A 194 -2.79 -19.47 -4.66
C HIS A 194 -3.34 -18.05 -4.44
N VAL A 195 -3.21 -17.20 -5.47
CA VAL A 195 -3.40 -15.75 -5.37
C VAL A 195 -4.83 -15.37 -5.00
N ASP A 196 -5.83 -15.94 -5.69
CA ASP A 196 -7.24 -15.59 -5.45
C ASP A 196 -7.72 -16.03 -4.06
N SER A 197 -7.23 -17.18 -3.57
CA SER A 197 -7.49 -17.61 -2.19
C SER A 197 -6.87 -16.66 -1.16
N LEU A 198 -5.64 -16.17 -1.40
CA LEU A 198 -4.98 -15.20 -0.50
C LEU A 198 -5.69 -13.86 -0.50
N ILE A 199 -6.14 -13.37 -1.65
CA ILE A 199 -6.92 -12.12 -1.77
C ILE A 199 -8.24 -12.25 -1.02
N THR A 200 -9.01 -13.33 -1.25
CA THR A 200 -10.29 -13.55 -0.59
C THR A 200 -10.16 -13.63 0.92
N LEU A 201 -9.14 -14.33 1.43
CA LEU A 201 -8.88 -14.37 2.87
C LEU A 201 -8.40 -13.02 3.43
N ALA A 202 -7.60 -12.27 2.67
CA ALA A 202 -7.18 -10.93 3.09
C ALA A 202 -8.40 -9.98 3.25
N GLU A 203 -9.36 -10.05 2.33
CA GLU A 203 -10.60 -9.29 2.41
C GLU A 203 -11.47 -9.74 3.59
N TYR A 204 -11.61 -11.06 3.79
CA TYR A 204 -12.33 -11.62 4.94
C TYR A 204 -11.73 -11.16 6.27
N PHE A 205 -10.42 -11.26 6.45
CA PHE A 205 -9.74 -10.79 7.66
C PHE A 205 -9.87 -9.28 7.87
N LYS A 206 -9.80 -8.50 6.79
CA LYS A 206 -10.03 -7.05 6.84
C LYS A 206 -11.43 -6.73 7.37
N PHE A 207 -12.45 -7.41 6.86
CA PHE A 207 -13.83 -7.24 7.29
C PHE A 207 -14.06 -7.70 8.73
N SER A 208 -13.43 -8.82 9.15
CA SER A 208 -13.48 -9.33 10.52
C SER A 208 -12.70 -8.48 11.53
N GLY A 209 -12.03 -7.40 11.08
CA GLY A 209 -11.21 -6.53 11.93
C GLY A 209 -9.80 -7.05 12.20
N GLU A 210 -9.44 -8.23 11.67
CA GLU A 210 -8.13 -8.86 11.83
C GLU A 210 -7.11 -8.28 10.83
N HIS A 211 -6.81 -6.99 11.04
CA HIS A 211 -6.02 -6.21 10.08
C HIS A 211 -4.60 -6.72 9.87
N GLN A 212 -3.97 -7.31 10.91
CA GLN A 212 -2.63 -7.87 10.78
C GLN A 212 -2.65 -9.11 9.88
N MET A 213 -3.64 -9.99 10.06
CA MET A 213 -3.80 -11.19 9.23
C MET A 213 -4.10 -10.85 7.77
N SER A 214 -4.94 -9.82 7.56
CA SER A 214 -5.19 -9.27 6.24
C SER A 214 -3.90 -8.75 5.58
N ALA A 215 -3.07 -8.01 6.32
CA ALA A 215 -1.80 -7.50 5.82
C ALA A 215 -0.80 -8.61 5.52
N ASP A 216 -0.74 -9.66 6.34
CA ASP A 216 0.15 -10.82 6.14
C ASP A 216 -0.27 -11.63 4.90
N ALA A 217 -1.57 -11.88 4.70
CA ALA A 217 -2.09 -12.54 3.51
C ALA A 217 -1.81 -11.71 2.24
N THR A 218 -2.02 -10.39 2.29
CA THR A 218 -1.70 -9.46 1.20
C THR A 218 -0.21 -9.49 0.88
N SER A 219 0.66 -9.47 1.90
CA SER A 219 2.11 -9.50 1.72
C SER A 219 2.58 -10.83 1.13
N LYS A 220 1.99 -11.95 1.54
CA LYS A 220 2.29 -13.28 1.00
C LYS A 220 1.86 -13.39 -0.47
N CYS A 221 0.70 -12.82 -0.81
CA CYS A 221 0.23 -12.72 -2.19
C CYS A 221 1.21 -11.91 -3.05
N LEU A 222 1.62 -10.73 -2.57
CA LEU A 222 2.54 -9.84 -3.27
C LEU A 222 3.92 -10.47 -3.46
N TYR A 223 4.43 -11.19 -2.45
CA TYR A 223 5.65 -11.98 -2.57
C TYR A 223 5.58 -13.02 -3.69
N ALA A 224 4.47 -13.75 -3.78
CA ALA A 224 4.26 -14.74 -4.85
C ALA A 224 4.26 -14.09 -6.24
N LEU A 225 3.52 -12.98 -6.38
CA LEU A 225 3.45 -12.23 -7.64
C LEU A 225 4.81 -11.69 -8.06
N GLU A 226 5.60 -11.18 -7.12
CA GLU A 226 6.96 -10.69 -7.39
C GLU A 226 7.94 -11.83 -7.72
N CYS A 227 7.83 -12.97 -7.05
CA CYS A 227 8.65 -14.15 -7.38
C CYS A 227 8.43 -14.67 -8.82
N ALA A 228 7.26 -14.43 -9.38
CA ALA A 228 6.91 -14.84 -10.76
C ALA A 228 7.42 -13.86 -11.84
N TRP A 229 7.99 -12.71 -11.49
CA TRP A 229 8.42 -11.71 -12.46
C TRP A 229 9.41 -12.26 -13.48
N HIS A 230 9.20 -11.87 -14.72
CA HIS A 230 10.13 -12.16 -15.82
C HIS A 230 11.48 -11.44 -15.59
N PRO A 231 12.63 -12.01 -15.95
CA PRO A 231 13.94 -11.38 -15.76
C PRO A 231 14.09 -9.98 -16.38
N MET A 232 13.37 -9.70 -17.47
CA MET A 232 13.36 -8.39 -18.12
C MET A 232 12.33 -7.42 -17.50
N PHE A 233 11.48 -7.88 -16.59
CA PHE A 233 10.48 -7.03 -15.97
C PHE A 233 11.12 -6.20 -14.86
N SER A 234 11.31 -4.92 -15.13
CA SER A 234 11.83 -3.94 -14.17
C SER A 234 10.85 -2.77 -14.05
N PRO A 235 9.88 -2.86 -13.15
CA PRO A 235 8.80 -1.87 -13.05
C PRO A 235 9.27 -0.52 -12.48
N LEU A 236 10.50 -0.44 -11.96
CA LEU A 236 11.03 0.75 -11.33
C LEU A 236 11.39 1.87 -12.32
N GLN A 237 11.58 1.55 -13.58
CA GLN A 237 12.07 2.47 -14.63
C GLN A 237 10.98 3.03 -15.54
N ASP A 238 9.70 2.80 -15.23
CA ASP A 238 8.54 3.19 -16.06
C ASP A 238 8.65 2.74 -17.54
N LYS A 239 9.29 1.59 -17.78
CA LYS A 239 9.43 0.98 -19.11
C LYS A 239 8.65 -0.32 -19.27
N CYS A 240 8.12 -0.84 -18.19
CA CYS A 240 7.39 -2.10 -18.16
C CYS A 240 5.90 -1.83 -17.95
N LYS A 241 5.06 -2.40 -18.80
CA LYS A 241 3.61 -2.24 -18.76
C LYS A 241 2.93 -3.58 -18.52
N LEU A 242 1.89 -3.55 -17.71
CA LEU A 242 0.96 -4.64 -17.47
C LEU A 242 -0.44 -4.12 -17.72
N LYS A 243 -1.15 -4.68 -18.72
CA LYS A 243 -2.53 -4.25 -18.95
C LYS A 243 -3.50 -4.98 -18.02
N TYR A 244 -4.33 -4.21 -17.31
CA TYR A 244 -5.40 -4.71 -16.44
C TYR A 244 -6.46 -5.51 -17.22
N SER A 245 -6.62 -5.26 -18.51
CA SER A 245 -7.51 -6.00 -19.40
C SER A 245 -7.16 -7.49 -19.49
N HIS A 246 -5.90 -7.88 -19.26
CA HIS A 246 -5.51 -9.27 -19.09
C HIS A 246 -5.87 -9.75 -17.69
N GLU A 247 -6.84 -10.66 -17.61
CA GLU A 247 -7.37 -11.17 -16.33
C GLU A 247 -6.29 -11.63 -15.32
N PRO A 248 -5.24 -12.40 -15.71
CA PRO A 248 -4.20 -12.81 -14.78
C PRO A 248 -3.38 -11.66 -14.18
N ASN A 249 -3.38 -10.49 -14.82
CA ASN A 249 -2.66 -9.31 -14.32
C ASN A 249 -3.43 -8.60 -13.19
N ARG A 250 -4.76 -8.73 -13.13
CA ARG A 250 -5.64 -8.01 -12.20
C ARG A 250 -5.23 -8.20 -10.74
N ALA A 251 -4.79 -9.40 -10.41
CA ALA A 251 -4.37 -9.76 -9.07
C ALA A 251 -3.21 -8.89 -8.54
N LEU A 252 -2.25 -8.49 -9.39
CA LEU A 252 -1.18 -7.59 -8.99
C LEU A 252 -1.72 -6.21 -8.63
N PHE A 253 -2.61 -5.65 -9.43
CA PHE A 253 -3.20 -4.33 -9.19
C PHE A 253 -4.00 -4.29 -7.90
N SER A 254 -4.92 -5.24 -7.68
CA SER A 254 -5.72 -5.32 -6.45
C SER A 254 -4.85 -5.54 -5.21
N THR A 255 -3.82 -6.39 -5.31
CA THR A 255 -2.89 -6.66 -4.20
C THR A 255 -2.00 -5.46 -3.88
N LEU A 256 -1.46 -4.75 -4.90
CA LEU A 256 -0.71 -3.50 -4.71
C LEU A 256 -1.58 -2.43 -4.05
N PHE A 257 -2.82 -2.27 -4.50
CA PHE A 257 -3.75 -1.29 -3.93
C PHE A 257 -4.08 -1.62 -2.46
N ALA A 258 -4.33 -2.90 -2.15
CA ALA A 258 -4.53 -3.35 -0.77
C ALA A 258 -3.26 -3.15 0.09
N HIS A 259 -2.08 -3.41 -0.46
CA HIS A 259 -0.80 -3.19 0.21
C HIS A 259 -0.55 -1.70 0.49
N MET A 260 -0.83 -0.81 -0.45
CA MET A 260 -0.80 0.64 -0.29
C MET A 260 -1.63 1.10 0.92
N LYS A 261 -2.86 0.59 1.05
CA LYS A 261 -3.75 0.88 2.20
C LYS A 261 -3.19 0.34 3.52
N ASN A 262 -2.53 -0.83 3.49
CA ASN A 262 -1.85 -1.38 4.66
C ASN A 262 -0.64 -0.53 5.06
N MET A 263 0.07 0.09 4.09
CA MET A 263 1.16 1.03 4.37
C MET A 263 0.65 2.31 5.02
N ASP A 264 -0.47 2.86 4.54
CA ASP A 264 -1.11 4.02 5.14
C ASP A 264 -1.48 3.79 6.61
N ARG A 265 -2.11 2.66 6.93
CA ARG A 265 -2.43 2.27 8.32
C ARG A 265 -1.21 2.16 9.22
N ARG A 266 -0.06 1.81 8.67
CA ARG A 266 1.23 1.75 9.38
C ARG A 266 1.92 3.11 9.49
N GLY A 267 1.37 4.17 8.88
CA GLY A 267 1.99 5.49 8.79
C GLY A 267 3.15 5.58 7.79
N CYS A 268 3.31 4.58 6.90
CA CYS A 268 4.34 4.54 5.87
C CYS A 268 3.84 5.21 4.59
N HIS A 269 3.63 6.52 4.65
CA HIS A 269 3.01 7.28 3.57
C HIS A 269 3.92 7.42 2.34
N ARG A 270 5.23 7.45 2.55
CA ARG A 270 6.20 7.50 1.45
C ARG A 270 6.20 6.20 0.66
N CYS A 271 6.15 5.07 1.35
CA CYS A 271 5.99 3.77 0.72
C CYS A 271 4.66 3.70 -0.08
N ALA A 272 3.56 4.18 0.50
CA ALA A 272 2.27 4.23 -0.17
C ALA A 272 2.30 5.11 -1.44
N LEU A 273 3.00 6.26 -1.40
CA LEU A 273 3.20 7.11 -2.57
C LEU A 273 3.95 6.37 -3.70
N GLU A 274 5.03 5.66 -3.36
CA GLU A 274 5.78 4.89 -4.36
C GLU A 274 4.95 3.76 -4.97
N ILE A 275 4.05 3.13 -4.21
CA ILE A 275 3.11 2.14 -4.73
C ILE A 275 2.08 2.78 -5.68
N CYS A 276 1.59 3.99 -5.40
CA CYS A 276 0.74 4.74 -6.33
C CYS A 276 1.44 5.03 -7.65
N LYS A 277 2.70 5.50 -7.59
CA LYS A 277 3.53 5.71 -8.79
C LYS A 277 3.68 4.41 -9.59
N LEU A 278 3.93 3.29 -8.89
CA LEU A 278 4.05 1.98 -9.52
C LEU A 278 2.75 1.57 -10.23
N LEU A 279 1.59 1.72 -9.59
CA LEU A 279 0.29 1.41 -10.20
C LEU A 279 0.05 2.21 -11.47
N LEU A 280 0.29 3.52 -11.44
CA LEU A 280 0.14 4.42 -12.60
C LEU A 280 1.17 4.11 -13.71
N SER A 281 2.39 3.70 -13.33
CA SER A 281 3.42 3.33 -14.30
C SER A 281 3.09 2.02 -15.03
N LEU A 282 2.45 1.06 -14.35
CA LEU A 282 2.08 -0.24 -14.92
C LEU A 282 0.94 -0.14 -15.94
N ASP A 283 -0.11 0.61 -15.62
CA ASP A 283 -1.23 0.88 -16.53
C ASP A 283 -1.73 2.32 -16.39
N SER A 284 -1.60 3.09 -17.47
CA SER A 284 -1.99 4.51 -17.51
C SER A 284 -3.51 4.73 -17.46
N ASP A 285 -4.30 3.65 -17.70
CA ASP A 285 -5.76 3.71 -17.62
C ASP A 285 -6.27 3.77 -16.16
N ASP A 286 -5.35 3.60 -15.21
CA ASP A 286 -5.57 3.67 -13.75
C ASP A 286 -6.80 2.90 -13.25
N PRO A 287 -6.84 1.59 -13.46
CA PRO A 287 -8.02 0.78 -13.14
C PRO A 287 -8.36 0.72 -11.65
N MET A 288 -7.42 1.10 -10.77
CA MET A 288 -7.60 1.09 -9.32
C MET A 288 -7.87 2.48 -8.73
N GLY A 289 -7.80 3.54 -9.52
CA GLY A 289 -7.96 4.92 -9.03
C GLY A 289 -6.80 5.40 -8.16
N ALA A 290 -5.56 4.95 -8.43
CA ALA A 290 -4.37 5.42 -7.72
C ALA A 290 -4.19 6.95 -7.86
N MET A 291 -4.66 7.54 -8.97
CA MET A 291 -4.72 8.98 -9.21
C MET A 291 -5.51 9.74 -8.14
N PHE A 292 -6.51 9.09 -7.53
CA PHE A 292 -7.36 9.68 -6.49
C PHE A 292 -6.85 9.42 -5.06
N CYS A 293 -5.63 8.85 -4.96
CA CYS A 293 -4.91 8.65 -3.70
C CYS A 293 -3.54 9.33 -3.67
N ILE A 294 -2.91 9.54 -4.83
CA ILE A 294 -1.51 9.95 -4.95
C ILE A 294 -1.24 11.31 -4.33
N ASP A 295 -2.17 12.26 -4.49
CA ASP A 295 -2.12 13.58 -3.87
C ASP A 295 -2.17 13.49 -2.33
N TYR A 296 -3.05 12.65 -1.80
CA TYR A 296 -3.15 12.39 -0.36
C TYR A 296 -1.83 11.85 0.21
N PHE A 297 -1.23 10.86 -0.45
CA PHE A 297 0.02 10.29 0.03
C PHE A 297 1.20 11.25 -0.13
N ALA A 298 1.23 12.06 -1.18
CA ALA A 298 2.23 13.10 -1.36
C ALA A 298 2.16 14.14 -0.23
N LEU A 299 0.96 14.61 0.13
CA LEU A 299 0.77 15.53 1.27
C LEU A 299 1.17 14.89 2.60
N ARG A 300 0.80 13.62 2.83
CA ARG A 300 1.13 12.88 4.06
C ARG A 300 2.62 12.54 4.17
N ALA A 301 3.30 12.39 3.04
CA ALA A 301 4.74 12.14 2.96
C ALA A 301 5.57 13.43 2.97
N GLU A 302 4.92 14.60 2.99
CA GLU A 302 5.54 15.94 2.91
C GLU A 302 6.32 16.16 1.60
N GLU A 303 5.92 15.46 0.51
CA GLU A 303 6.50 15.56 -0.82
C GLU A 303 5.83 16.67 -1.65
N TYR A 304 5.78 17.88 -1.10
CA TYR A 304 5.06 19.01 -1.68
C TYR A 304 5.60 19.43 -3.05
N THR A 305 6.90 19.59 -3.18
CA THR A 305 7.55 19.96 -4.44
C THR A 305 7.35 18.92 -5.53
N TRP A 306 7.34 17.62 -5.14
CA TRP A 306 7.04 16.54 -6.07
C TRP A 306 5.59 16.60 -6.54
N LEU A 307 4.63 16.90 -5.66
CA LEU A 307 3.20 16.99 -6.02
C LEU A 307 2.92 18.11 -7.00
N GLU A 308 3.54 19.28 -6.82
CA GLU A 308 3.45 20.38 -7.79
C GLU A 308 3.98 19.96 -9.17
N ARG A 309 5.20 19.41 -9.20
CA ARG A 309 5.78 18.93 -10.45
C ARG A 309 4.93 17.83 -11.09
N PHE A 310 4.37 16.92 -10.29
CA PHE A 310 3.48 15.88 -10.80
C PHE A 310 2.26 16.46 -11.49
N SER A 311 1.63 17.49 -10.92
CA SER A 311 0.47 18.15 -11.52
C SER A 311 0.77 18.85 -12.85
N GLU A 312 2.01 19.31 -13.03
CA GLU A 312 2.46 20.01 -14.24
C GLU A 312 2.97 19.03 -15.32
N GLU A 313 3.68 17.97 -14.93
CA GLU A 313 4.43 17.09 -15.86
C GLU A 313 3.66 15.81 -16.24
N TYR A 314 2.75 15.30 -15.40
CA TYR A 314 2.14 13.98 -15.61
C TYR A 314 1.25 13.94 -16.85
N LYS A 315 0.45 14.96 -17.09
CA LYS A 315 -0.35 15.15 -18.30
C LYS A 315 -0.01 16.48 -18.94
N SER A 316 0.30 16.45 -20.22
CA SER A 316 0.70 17.65 -20.96
C SER A 316 -0.41 18.69 -21.16
N ASP A 317 -1.67 18.32 -20.86
CA ASP A 317 -2.84 19.17 -21.00
C ASP A 317 -3.21 19.96 -19.71
N ASN A 318 -2.43 19.81 -18.66
CA ASN A 318 -2.66 20.45 -17.36
C ASN A 318 -4.07 20.20 -16.77
N SER A 319 -4.75 19.13 -17.18
CA SER A 319 -6.15 18.87 -16.78
C SER A 319 -6.31 18.36 -15.34
N LEU A 320 -5.23 18.02 -14.65
CA LEU A 320 -5.30 17.46 -13.29
C LEU A 320 -5.96 18.39 -12.29
N TRP A 321 -5.74 19.72 -12.41
CA TRP A 321 -6.33 20.68 -11.50
C TRP A 321 -7.87 20.75 -11.57
N LEU A 322 -8.49 20.20 -12.62
CA LEU A 322 -9.95 20.09 -12.75
C LEU A 322 -10.53 19.02 -11.82
N PHE A 323 -9.72 18.06 -11.35
CA PHE A 323 -10.18 17.03 -10.42
C PHE A 323 -10.26 17.56 -8.99
N PRO A 324 -11.31 17.20 -8.22
CA PRO A 324 -11.51 17.70 -6.86
C PRO A 324 -10.30 17.47 -5.94
N ASN A 325 -9.68 16.30 -6.02
CA ASN A 325 -8.54 15.95 -5.20
C ASN A 325 -7.34 16.86 -5.49
N PHE A 326 -6.97 17.08 -6.75
CA PHE A 326 -5.84 17.96 -7.10
C PHE A 326 -6.14 19.42 -6.82
N ALA A 327 -7.36 19.91 -7.14
CA ALA A 327 -7.74 21.29 -6.89
C ALA A 327 -7.51 21.69 -5.42
N TYR A 328 -7.97 20.87 -4.48
CA TYR A 328 -7.80 21.14 -3.05
C TYR A 328 -6.39 20.80 -2.55
N SER A 329 -5.80 19.68 -3.00
CA SER A 329 -4.49 19.24 -2.52
C SER A 329 -3.35 20.12 -2.97
N LEU A 330 -3.41 20.72 -4.16
CA LEU A 330 -2.42 21.71 -4.62
C LEU A 330 -2.47 23.00 -3.81
N ALA A 331 -3.66 23.47 -3.41
CA ALA A 331 -3.79 24.59 -2.51
C ALA A 331 -3.19 24.32 -1.12
N ILE A 332 -3.40 23.11 -0.56
CA ILE A 332 -2.76 22.67 0.69
C ILE A 332 -1.25 22.59 0.52
N CYS A 333 -0.79 22.00 -0.58
CA CYS A 333 0.63 21.87 -0.92
C CYS A 333 1.32 23.24 -0.90
N ARG A 334 0.75 24.21 -1.60
CA ARG A 334 1.24 25.60 -1.65
C ARG A 334 1.24 26.26 -0.28
N PHE A 335 0.17 26.06 0.52
CA PHE A 335 0.07 26.58 1.88
C PHE A 335 1.21 26.06 2.77
N CYS A 336 1.55 24.77 2.66
CA CYS A 336 2.65 24.17 3.40
C CYS A 336 4.02 24.71 2.96
N LEU A 337 4.23 24.89 1.65
CA LEU A 337 5.46 25.47 1.11
C LEU A 337 5.65 26.93 1.53
N GLU A 338 4.59 27.76 1.50
CA GLU A 338 4.62 29.13 1.98
C GLU A 338 4.96 29.23 3.47
N GLY A 339 4.54 28.23 4.28
CA GLY A 339 4.83 28.17 5.71
C GLY A 339 6.25 27.72 6.06
N SER A 340 6.97 27.04 5.15
CA SER A 340 8.30 26.48 5.41
C SER A 340 9.47 27.45 5.16
N ASN A 341 9.23 28.68 4.72
CA ASN A 341 10.27 29.65 4.32
C ASN A 341 11.23 29.16 3.21
N ASP A 342 10.94 28.06 2.58
CA ASP A 342 11.63 27.68 1.35
C ASP A 342 11.29 28.74 0.31
N ALA A 343 12.29 29.17 -0.49
CA ALA A 343 12.17 30.27 -1.43
C ALA A 343 10.89 30.11 -2.27
N VAL A 344 9.83 30.78 -1.84
CA VAL A 344 8.54 30.76 -2.53
C VAL A 344 8.75 31.52 -3.83
N ASP A 345 8.60 30.83 -4.93
CA ASP A 345 8.65 31.42 -6.26
C ASP A 345 7.52 32.44 -6.35
N SER A 346 7.87 33.73 -6.30
CA SER A 346 6.91 34.84 -6.28
C SER A 346 6.07 34.96 -7.56
N GLU A 347 6.42 34.18 -8.59
CA GLU A 347 5.67 34.09 -9.84
C GLU A 347 4.51 33.10 -9.78
N LYS A 348 4.48 32.21 -8.79
CA LYS A 348 3.42 31.20 -8.66
C LYS A 348 2.20 31.75 -7.90
N THR A 349 1.00 31.25 -8.25
CA THR A 349 -0.28 31.61 -7.62
C THR A 349 -0.25 31.32 -6.12
N SER A 350 -0.81 32.22 -5.29
CA SER A 350 -0.84 32.05 -3.84
C SER A 350 -1.72 30.87 -3.41
N SER A 351 -1.42 30.29 -2.25
CA SER A 351 -2.23 29.20 -1.68
C SER A 351 -3.70 29.60 -1.49
N THR A 352 -3.93 30.86 -1.08
CA THR A 352 -5.29 31.37 -0.86
C THR A 352 -6.06 31.47 -2.17
N ASP A 353 -5.44 31.91 -3.25
CA ASP A 353 -6.12 32.02 -4.55
C ASP A 353 -6.40 30.62 -5.12
N LEU A 354 -5.45 29.67 -4.99
CA LEU A 354 -5.68 28.28 -5.37
C LEU A 354 -6.85 27.66 -4.59
N MET A 355 -6.96 27.94 -3.29
CA MET A 355 -8.07 27.43 -2.47
C MET A 355 -9.39 28.10 -2.86
N CYS A 356 -9.41 29.39 -3.18
CA CYS A 356 -10.60 30.07 -3.70
C CYS A 356 -11.04 29.42 -5.03
N HIS A 357 -10.12 29.15 -5.95
CA HIS A 357 -10.42 28.47 -7.21
C HIS A 357 -10.98 27.06 -6.97
N ALA A 358 -10.39 26.27 -6.05
CA ALA A 358 -10.89 24.94 -5.70
C ALA A 358 -12.33 24.99 -5.14
N LEU A 359 -12.62 25.98 -4.27
CA LEU A 359 -13.94 26.20 -3.68
C LEU A 359 -14.96 26.63 -4.73
N MET A 360 -14.57 27.47 -5.68
CA MET A 360 -15.44 27.91 -6.79
C MET A 360 -15.70 26.79 -7.79
N LEU A 361 -14.67 25.98 -8.08
CA LEU A 361 -14.78 24.85 -9.00
C LEU A 361 -15.61 23.70 -8.41
N HIS A 362 -15.44 23.39 -7.11
CA HIS A 362 -16.09 22.24 -6.45
C HIS A 362 -16.77 22.63 -5.11
N PRO A 363 -17.78 23.52 -5.11
CA PRO A 363 -18.44 23.98 -3.87
C PRO A 363 -19.00 22.86 -2.97
N PRO A 364 -19.56 21.73 -3.51
CA PRO A 364 -20.13 20.66 -2.66
C PRO A 364 -19.12 19.94 -1.79
N VAL A 365 -17.82 20.01 -2.11
CA VAL A 365 -16.75 19.43 -1.28
C VAL A 365 -16.79 20.02 0.12
N LEU A 366 -16.95 21.35 0.25
CA LEU A 366 -16.94 22.03 1.54
C LEU A 366 -18.01 21.48 2.49
N LYS A 367 -19.24 21.35 2.03
CA LYS A 367 -20.36 20.87 2.84
C LYS A 367 -20.13 19.43 3.32
N LYS A 368 -19.64 18.57 2.43
CA LYS A 368 -19.32 17.15 2.76
C LYS A 368 -18.14 17.05 3.72
N LEU A 369 -17.11 17.88 3.57
CA LEU A 369 -15.99 17.93 4.51
C LEU A 369 -16.43 18.38 5.90
N VAL A 370 -17.22 19.47 6.00
CA VAL A 370 -17.73 19.96 7.29
C VAL A 370 -18.58 18.91 8.01
N ALA A 371 -19.35 18.12 7.27
CA ALA A 371 -20.14 17.03 7.84
C ALA A 371 -19.24 15.90 8.42
N LYS A 372 -18.06 15.69 7.87
CA LYS A 372 -17.16 14.58 8.24
C LYS A 372 -16.08 14.96 9.26
N VAL A 373 -15.65 16.21 9.24
CA VAL A 373 -14.64 16.76 10.15
C VAL A 373 -15.34 17.51 11.29
N PRO A 374 -14.90 17.35 12.57
CA PRO A 374 -15.56 18.01 13.70
C PRO A 374 -15.25 19.51 13.74
N LEU A 375 -15.82 20.27 12.82
CA LEU A 375 -15.73 21.72 12.75
C LEU A 375 -16.80 22.32 13.67
N LYS A 376 -16.39 22.87 14.81
CA LYS A 376 -17.31 23.34 15.88
C LYS A 376 -17.58 24.85 15.85
N ASP A 377 -17.00 25.58 14.90
CA ASP A 377 -17.14 27.02 14.82
C ASP A 377 -18.51 27.40 14.23
N GLN A 378 -19.21 28.33 14.89
CA GLN A 378 -20.49 28.88 14.42
C GLN A 378 -20.40 29.51 13.02
N MET A 379 -19.21 29.96 12.64
CA MET A 379 -18.97 30.57 11.31
C MET A 379 -19.27 29.58 10.16
N TRP A 380 -19.04 28.25 10.38
CA TRP A 380 -19.35 27.25 9.36
C TRP A 380 -20.83 27.17 9.04
N THR A 381 -21.69 27.37 10.03
CA THR A 381 -23.14 27.41 9.82
C THR A 381 -23.53 28.56 8.89
N ASN A 382 -22.94 29.73 9.07
CA ASN A 382 -23.21 30.90 8.23
C ASN A 382 -22.72 30.67 6.78
N ILE A 383 -21.47 30.12 6.63
CA ILE A 383 -20.89 29.81 5.33
C ILE A 383 -21.75 28.80 4.56
N LEU A 384 -22.16 27.71 5.23
CA LEU A 384 -22.91 26.62 4.59
C LEU A 384 -24.38 26.99 4.29
N ASN A 385 -24.96 27.97 5.00
CA ASN A 385 -26.30 28.46 4.72
C ASN A 385 -26.33 29.40 3.50
N HIS A 386 -25.19 29.89 3.07
CA HIS A 386 -25.12 30.71 1.88
C HIS A 386 -25.49 29.90 0.62
N ARG A 387 -26.28 30.52 -0.29
CA ARG A 387 -26.79 29.85 -1.52
C ARG A 387 -25.73 29.15 -2.36
N PHE A 388 -24.50 29.66 -2.34
CA PHE A 388 -23.38 29.12 -3.12
C PHE A 388 -22.89 27.76 -2.59
N PHE A 389 -22.80 27.60 -1.26
CA PHE A 389 -22.33 26.34 -0.62
C PHE A 389 -23.46 25.42 -0.14
N SER A 390 -24.72 25.82 -0.30
CA SER A 390 -25.87 25.07 0.24
C SER A 390 -26.12 23.73 -0.47
N LYS A 391 -25.69 23.59 -1.74
CA LYS A 391 -25.92 22.42 -2.56
C LYS A 391 -25.01 21.25 -2.13
N ASP A 392 -25.57 20.03 -2.06
CA ASP A 392 -24.84 18.79 -1.74
C ASP A 392 -24.27 18.09 -2.97
N ARG A 393 -24.79 18.41 -4.15
CA ARG A 393 -24.45 17.76 -5.43
C ARG A 393 -24.24 18.79 -6.52
N THR A 394 -23.39 18.43 -7.47
CA THR A 394 -23.17 19.20 -8.68
C THR A 394 -24.25 18.93 -9.73
N GLY A 395 -24.88 17.76 -9.71
CA GLY A 395 -25.77 17.25 -10.73
C GLY A 395 -25.05 16.46 -11.83
N VAL A 396 -23.72 16.35 -11.76
CA VAL A 396 -22.88 15.58 -12.69
C VAL A 396 -22.45 14.28 -11.99
N PRO A 397 -22.87 13.09 -12.45
CA PRO A 397 -22.64 11.85 -11.73
C PRO A 397 -21.16 11.51 -11.49
N SER A 398 -20.31 11.68 -12.49
CA SER A 398 -18.87 11.44 -12.40
C SER A 398 -18.22 12.35 -11.33
N LEU A 399 -18.53 13.63 -11.37
CA LEU A 399 -17.96 14.61 -10.43
C LEU A 399 -18.46 14.39 -9.01
N ASP A 400 -19.75 14.13 -8.81
CA ASP A 400 -20.32 13.85 -7.49
C ASP A 400 -19.68 12.59 -6.87
N HIS A 401 -19.33 11.60 -7.70
CA HIS A 401 -18.62 10.40 -7.29
C HIS A 401 -17.19 10.69 -6.86
N LEU A 402 -16.44 11.45 -7.66
CA LEU A 402 -15.06 11.85 -7.35
C LEU A 402 -14.98 12.74 -6.10
N ILE A 403 -15.95 13.64 -5.90
CA ILE A 403 -16.05 14.42 -4.66
C ILE A 403 -16.23 13.50 -3.44
N ASN A 404 -17.04 12.45 -3.55
CA ASN A 404 -17.18 11.48 -2.45
C ASN A 404 -15.88 10.75 -2.18
N ILE A 405 -15.17 10.28 -3.22
CA ILE A 405 -13.85 9.64 -3.08
C ILE A 405 -12.88 10.58 -2.37
N TYR A 406 -12.77 11.83 -2.83
CA TYR A 406 -11.88 12.83 -2.22
C TYR A 406 -12.17 13.06 -0.74
N VAL A 407 -13.43 13.26 -0.39
CA VAL A 407 -13.83 13.49 1.01
C VAL A 407 -13.54 12.26 1.87
N GLU A 408 -13.84 11.06 1.39
CA GLU A 408 -13.54 9.82 2.11
C GLU A 408 -12.04 9.60 2.33
N ARG A 409 -11.22 9.93 1.33
CA ARG A 409 -9.77 9.74 1.44
C ARG A 409 -9.08 10.83 2.26
N SER A 410 -9.47 12.09 2.08
CA SER A 410 -8.66 13.24 2.50
C SER A 410 -9.16 13.93 3.78
N TYR A 411 -10.33 13.55 4.34
CA TYR A 411 -10.91 14.24 5.51
C TYR A 411 -9.95 14.28 6.72
N ILE A 412 -9.04 13.30 6.86
CA ILE A 412 -8.07 13.25 7.96
C ILE A 412 -7.10 14.44 7.90
N ILE A 413 -6.69 14.89 6.71
CA ILE A 413 -5.81 16.05 6.53
C ILE A 413 -6.50 17.30 7.07
N TRP A 414 -7.80 17.42 6.82
CA TRP A 414 -8.60 18.57 7.26
C TRP A 414 -8.90 18.63 8.77
N ARG A 415 -8.43 17.67 9.54
CA ARG A 415 -8.45 17.73 11.03
C ARG A 415 -7.41 18.67 11.61
N LEU A 416 -6.42 19.09 10.83
CA LEU A 416 -5.39 20.03 11.28
C LEU A 416 -5.98 21.44 11.46
N PRO A 417 -5.82 22.08 12.65
CA PRO A 417 -6.43 23.37 12.94
C PRO A 417 -6.04 24.49 11.98
N ASP A 418 -4.78 24.51 11.53
CA ASP A 418 -4.27 25.51 10.61
C ASP A 418 -4.93 25.40 9.23
N LEU A 419 -5.14 24.17 8.74
CA LEU A 419 -5.86 23.93 7.48
C LEU A 419 -7.35 24.25 7.61
N GLN A 420 -7.97 24.03 8.76
CA GLN A 420 -9.36 24.43 9.01
C GLN A 420 -9.51 25.95 8.97
N LYS A 421 -8.56 26.68 9.58
CA LYS A 421 -8.53 28.15 9.53
C LYS A 421 -8.30 28.66 8.11
N PHE A 422 -7.36 28.05 7.40
CA PHE A 422 -7.07 28.37 6.00
C PHE A 422 -8.31 28.17 5.11
N LEU A 423 -8.97 27.00 5.19
CA LEU A 423 -10.19 26.69 4.44
C LEU A 423 -11.32 27.69 4.76
N ARG A 424 -11.53 28.02 6.05
CA ARG A 424 -12.55 28.97 6.47
C ARG A 424 -12.31 30.38 5.90
N ASN A 425 -11.08 30.87 6.00
CA ASN A 425 -10.73 32.20 5.51
C ASN A 425 -10.91 32.30 3.99
N SER A 426 -10.49 31.25 3.26
CA SER A 426 -10.69 31.19 1.80
C SER A 426 -12.17 31.07 1.43
N ALA A 427 -12.98 30.31 2.20
CA ALA A 427 -14.42 30.22 1.96
C ALA A 427 -15.13 31.56 2.21
N MET A 428 -14.71 32.33 3.21
CA MET A 428 -15.24 33.71 3.44
C MET A 428 -14.88 34.64 2.27
N LYS A 429 -13.62 34.61 1.81
CA LYS A 429 -13.20 35.40 0.64
C LYS A 429 -14.04 35.04 -0.61
N VAL A 430 -14.29 33.76 -0.86
CA VAL A 430 -15.15 33.31 -1.97
C VAL A 430 -16.57 33.88 -1.84
N LEU A 431 -17.15 33.91 -0.64
CA LEU A 431 -18.48 34.50 -0.44
C LEU A 431 -18.50 36.01 -0.75
N ASP A 432 -17.48 36.74 -0.28
CA ASP A 432 -17.34 38.17 -0.58
C ASP A 432 -17.20 38.41 -2.09
N ASP A 433 -16.40 37.59 -2.79
CA ASP A 433 -16.20 37.68 -4.24
C ASP A 433 -17.49 37.34 -5.01
N VAL A 434 -18.21 36.30 -4.63
CA VAL A 434 -19.47 35.85 -5.29
C VAL A 434 -20.58 36.85 -5.10
N ASP A 435 -20.66 37.54 -3.96
CA ASP A 435 -21.68 38.58 -3.70
C ASP A 435 -21.40 39.86 -4.49
N HIS A 436 -20.13 40.16 -4.78
CA HIS A 436 -19.74 41.32 -5.58
C HIS A 436 -19.74 41.03 -7.09
N ASN A 437 -19.39 39.79 -7.51
CA ASN A 437 -19.26 39.42 -8.92
C ASN A 437 -19.92 38.04 -9.22
N ILE A 438 -21.21 38.07 -9.50
CA ILE A 438 -22.00 36.87 -9.84
C ILE A 438 -21.51 36.21 -11.16
N GLY A 439 -20.80 36.95 -12.03
CA GLY A 439 -20.26 36.46 -13.31
C GLY A 439 -19.28 35.28 -13.09
N ASP A 440 -18.31 35.47 -12.22
CA ASP A 440 -17.25 34.50 -11.98
C ASP A 440 -17.79 33.13 -11.53
N ALA A 441 -18.81 33.11 -10.66
CA ALA A 441 -19.44 31.88 -10.20
C ALA A 441 -20.12 31.08 -11.34
N LYS A 442 -20.61 31.78 -12.37
CA LYS A 442 -21.20 31.15 -13.57
C LYS A 442 -20.11 30.59 -14.48
N ASP A 443 -19.00 31.30 -14.64
CA ASP A 443 -17.88 30.85 -15.47
C ASP A 443 -17.28 29.57 -14.92
N TRP A 444 -17.07 29.49 -13.61
CA TRP A 444 -16.65 28.26 -12.93
C TRP A 444 -17.64 27.10 -13.07
N THR A 445 -18.94 27.40 -13.16
CA THR A 445 -19.96 26.39 -13.43
C THR A 445 -19.82 25.84 -14.85
N CYS A 446 -19.62 26.71 -15.85
CA CYS A 446 -19.40 26.32 -17.24
C CYS A 446 -18.13 25.43 -17.38
N VAL A 447 -17.01 25.86 -16.75
CA VAL A 447 -15.76 25.06 -16.73
C VAL A 447 -16.01 23.65 -16.16
N ARG A 448 -16.78 23.55 -15.09
CA ARG A 448 -17.11 22.26 -14.47
C ARG A 448 -17.98 21.38 -15.35
N GLU A 449 -19.01 21.96 -16.00
CA GLU A 449 -19.92 21.24 -16.90
C GLU A 449 -19.19 20.79 -18.18
N GLU A 450 -18.27 21.58 -18.70
CA GLU A 450 -17.44 21.22 -19.83
C GLU A 450 -16.46 20.09 -19.48
N ALA A 451 -15.75 20.19 -18.34
CA ALA A 451 -14.77 19.22 -17.90
C ALA A 451 -15.39 17.84 -17.59
N PHE A 452 -16.65 17.80 -17.14
CA PHE A 452 -17.36 16.58 -16.75
C PHE A 452 -18.69 16.47 -17.51
N SER A 453 -18.63 16.50 -18.83
CA SER A 453 -19.82 16.55 -19.70
C SER A 453 -20.58 15.22 -19.84
N SER A 454 -20.04 14.09 -19.31
CA SER A 454 -20.65 12.77 -19.42
C SER A 454 -21.90 12.64 -18.54
N GLU A 455 -23.00 12.16 -19.13
CA GLU A 455 -24.24 11.83 -18.40
C GLU A 455 -24.08 10.57 -17.53
N LYS A 456 -23.08 9.73 -17.83
CA LYS A 456 -22.80 8.49 -17.07
C LYS A 456 -21.63 8.71 -16.12
N ASN A 457 -21.65 7.98 -15.02
CA ASN A 457 -20.51 7.96 -14.12
C ASN A 457 -19.37 7.13 -14.73
N GLU A 458 -18.33 7.79 -15.20
CA GLU A 458 -17.15 7.14 -15.79
C GLU A 458 -16.29 6.42 -14.75
N TYR A 459 -16.45 6.78 -13.46
CA TYR A 459 -15.68 6.25 -12.33
C TYR A 459 -16.50 5.25 -11.48
N ASP A 460 -17.61 4.74 -12.00
CA ASP A 460 -18.50 3.84 -11.26
C ASP A 460 -17.83 2.52 -10.82
N HIS A 461 -16.79 2.11 -11.52
CA HIS A 461 -15.96 0.96 -11.18
C HIS A 461 -15.11 1.17 -9.91
N LEU A 462 -14.93 2.40 -9.44
CA LEU A 462 -14.20 2.74 -8.22
C LEU A 462 -15.18 2.83 -7.05
N LEU A 463 -15.12 1.91 -6.12
CA LEU A 463 -15.99 1.97 -4.94
C LEU A 463 -15.49 3.01 -3.95
N VAL A 464 -16.34 3.94 -3.56
CA VAL A 464 -16.02 4.99 -2.56
C VAL A 464 -15.51 4.38 -1.25
N SER A 465 -16.04 3.21 -0.86
CA SER A 465 -15.61 2.46 0.32
C SER A 465 -14.16 1.99 0.25
N ASP A 466 -13.60 1.83 -0.95
CA ASP A 466 -12.19 1.44 -1.09
C ASP A 466 -11.22 2.56 -0.75
N PHE A 467 -11.69 3.80 -0.78
CA PHE A 467 -10.91 4.99 -0.41
C PHE A 467 -11.13 5.40 1.06
N SER A 468 -12.06 4.76 1.76
CA SER A 468 -12.35 5.02 3.17
C SER A 468 -11.45 4.21 4.11
N ASP A 469 -11.09 4.81 5.25
CA ASP A 469 -10.43 4.14 6.37
C ASP A 469 -11.44 3.60 7.40
N SER A 470 -12.72 3.92 7.23
CA SER A 470 -13.78 3.42 8.11
C SER A 470 -14.01 1.92 7.88
N VAL A 471 -14.27 1.20 8.97
CA VAL A 471 -14.66 -0.20 8.90
C VAL A 471 -16.01 -0.29 8.19
N GLN A 472 -16.07 -1.09 7.15
CA GLN A 472 -17.32 -1.34 6.43
C GLN A 472 -18.29 -2.06 7.37
N THR A 473 -19.51 -1.56 7.49
CA THR A 473 -20.55 -2.19 8.31
C THR A 473 -21.21 -3.37 7.62
N MET A 474 -21.13 -3.44 6.29
CA MET A 474 -21.61 -4.56 5.49
C MET A 474 -20.44 -5.20 4.74
N PRO A 475 -20.42 -6.52 4.62
CA PRO A 475 -19.40 -7.21 3.84
C PRO A 475 -19.49 -6.79 2.36
N PRO A 476 -18.36 -6.73 1.64
CA PRO A 476 -18.36 -6.59 0.18
C PRO A 476 -19.20 -7.67 -0.48
N ASP A 477 -19.75 -7.40 -1.67
CA ASP A 477 -20.68 -8.30 -2.36
C ASP A 477 -20.09 -9.71 -2.56
N ASN A 478 -18.80 -9.80 -2.82
CA ASN A 478 -18.07 -11.07 -2.94
C ASN A 478 -17.95 -11.86 -1.63
N LEU A 479 -18.14 -11.22 -0.47
CA LEU A 479 -18.06 -11.83 0.86
C LEU A 479 -19.42 -11.96 1.56
N GLN A 480 -20.46 -11.30 1.10
CA GLN A 480 -21.77 -11.29 1.76
C GLN A 480 -22.25 -12.70 2.06
N ASN A 481 -22.15 -13.59 1.09
CA ASN A 481 -22.63 -14.96 1.20
C ASN A 481 -21.79 -15.84 2.14
N PHE A 482 -20.50 -15.52 2.34
CA PHE A 482 -19.64 -16.24 3.29
C PHE A 482 -19.96 -15.91 4.76
N MET A 483 -20.72 -14.85 5.02
CA MET A 483 -20.96 -14.32 6.37
C MET A 483 -22.38 -14.48 6.87
N LEU A 484 -23.29 -15.00 6.03
CA LEU A 484 -24.73 -15.02 6.32
C LEU A 484 -25.17 -15.95 7.46
N ASP A 485 -24.32 -16.86 7.95
CA ASP A 485 -24.68 -17.68 9.11
C ASP A 485 -23.49 -18.16 9.96
N PRO A 486 -23.19 -17.46 11.10
CA PRO A 486 -22.22 -17.94 12.07
C PRO A 486 -22.61 -19.28 12.73
N ARG A 487 -23.90 -19.67 12.70
CA ARG A 487 -24.39 -20.95 13.25
C ARG A 487 -24.21 -22.09 12.24
N ALA A 488 -24.27 -21.82 10.95
CA ALA A 488 -23.97 -22.80 9.91
C ALA A 488 -22.51 -23.29 10.00
N MET A 489 -21.57 -22.43 10.42
CA MET A 489 -20.20 -22.84 10.71
C MET A 489 -20.07 -23.86 11.84
N GLN A 490 -20.96 -23.85 12.83
CA GLN A 490 -20.92 -24.83 13.93
C GLN A 490 -21.60 -26.15 13.56
N MET A 491 -22.58 -26.15 12.64
CA MET A 491 -23.26 -27.38 12.23
C MET A 491 -22.52 -28.19 11.15
N GLN A 492 -21.73 -27.56 10.30
CA GLN A 492 -20.92 -28.27 9.27
C GLN A 492 -19.76 -29.08 9.85
N ASN A 493 -19.37 -28.85 11.10
CA ASN A 493 -18.33 -29.62 11.77
C ASN A 493 -18.77 -31.01 12.26
N ALA A 494 -20.05 -31.36 12.13
CA ALA A 494 -20.59 -32.61 12.70
C ALA A 494 -20.74 -33.77 11.68
N ASP A 495 -20.84 -33.52 10.37
CA ASP A 495 -21.38 -34.54 9.44
C ASP A 495 -20.63 -34.78 8.12
N GLN A 496 -19.34 -34.51 7.97
CA GLN A 496 -18.62 -34.90 6.75
C GLN A 496 -17.35 -35.72 7.00
N VAL A 497 -17.56 -36.96 7.42
CA VAL A 497 -16.63 -38.07 7.08
C VAL A 497 -17.16 -38.69 5.79
N VAL A 498 -16.80 -38.18 4.64
CA VAL A 498 -17.02 -38.85 3.36
C VAL A 498 -15.67 -39.22 2.76
N ASN A 499 -15.46 -40.54 2.66
CA ASN A 499 -14.36 -41.20 1.98
C ASN A 499 -14.24 -40.73 0.53
N GLN A 500 -13.15 -40.04 0.20
CA GLN A 500 -12.67 -39.90 -1.18
C GLN A 500 -11.38 -40.71 -1.35
N PRO A 501 -11.32 -41.65 -2.29
CA PRO A 501 -10.08 -42.38 -2.62
C PRO A 501 -9.27 -41.56 -3.61
N GLY A 502 -8.07 -41.13 -3.22
CA GLY A 502 -7.07 -40.66 -4.18
C GLY A 502 -6.22 -39.44 -3.82
N ALA A 503 -6.37 -38.83 -2.65
CA ALA A 503 -5.54 -37.71 -2.24
C ALA A 503 -4.27 -38.17 -1.52
N ALA A 504 -3.13 -37.58 -1.86
CA ALA A 504 -1.86 -37.80 -1.18
C ALA A 504 -2.04 -37.56 0.33
N ARG A 505 -1.62 -38.55 1.14
CA ARG A 505 -1.80 -38.52 2.59
C ARG A 505 -1.09 -37.32 3.22
N ALA A 506 -1.87 -36.38 3.72
CA ALA A 506 -1.41 -35.40 4.69
C ALA A 506 -1.00 -36.10 6.00
N PRO A 507 -0.06 -35.55 6.80
CA PRO A 507 0.29 -36.08 8.10
C PRO A 507 -0.95 -36.25 8.98
N ARG A 508 -1.10 -37.36 9.65
CA ARG A 508 -2.28 -37.77 10.44
C ARG A 508 -2.76 -36.74 11.49
N GLU A 509 -1.88 -35.83 11.91
CA GLU A 509 -2.21 -34.78 12.89
C GLU A 509 -3.06 -33.63 12.33
N VAL A 510 -3.12 -33.47 11.00
CA VAL A 510 -3.82 -32.36 10.33
C VAL A 510 -5.24 -32.77 9.90
N ALA A 511 -5.52 -34.08 9.77
CA ALA A 511 -6.75 -34.59 9.16
C ALA A 511 -8.04 -34.32 9.95
N ASN A 512 -7.95 -33.98 11.24
CA ASN A 512 -9.12 -33.72 12.12
C ASN A 512 -9.21 -32.25 12.59
N ARG A 513 -8.36 -31.35 12.07
CA ARG A 513 -8.36 -29.94 12.47
C ARG A 513 -9.01 -29.08 11.39
N ASN A 514 -9.73 -28.07 11.81
CA ASN A 514 -10.30 -27.09 10.88
C ASN A 514 -9.16 -26.45 10.05
N ALA A 515 -9.26 -26.52 8.72
CA ALA A 515 -8.23 -26.03 7.81
C ALA A 515 -7.94 -24.54 8.01
N LEU A 516 -8.93 -23.74 8.33
CA LEU A 516 -8.77 -22.33 8.67
C LEU A 516 -7.93 -22.17 9.94
N ALA A 517 -8.16 -22.99 10.98
CA ALA A 517 -7.37 -22.96 12.22
C ALA A 517 -5.90 -23.37 11.96
N VAL A 518 -5.65 -24.37 11.14
CA VAL A 518 -4.29 -24.80 10.74
C VAL A 518 -3.60 -23.70 9.91
N LEU A 519 -4.32 -23.07 9.02
CA LEU A 519 -3.81 -21.93 8.24
C LEU A 519 -3.48 -20.75 9.16
N LEU A 520 -4.35 -20.43 10.11
CA LEU A 520 -4.14 -19.38 11.11
C LEU A 520 -2.88 -19.66 11.95
N GLU A 521 -2.69 -20.88 12.43
CA GLU A 521 -1.47 -21.29 13.13
C GLU A 521 -0.21 -21.19 12.24
N SER A 522 -0.33 -21.43 10.95
CA SER A 522 0.80 -21.31 10.01
C SER A 522 1.16 -19.85 9.70
N ILE A 523 0.20 -18.95 9.77
CA ILE A 523 0.40 -17.51 9.54
C ILE A 523 0.81 -16.81 10.86
N LEU A 524 0.29 -17.29 12.01
CA LEU A 524 0.52 -16.73 13.35
C LEU A 524 1.20 -17.78 14.25
N PRO A 525 2.50 -18.03 14.11
CA PRO A 525 3.20 -19.07 14.89
C PRO A 525 3.23 -18.83 16.41
N TRP A 526 2.77 -17.68 16.90
CA TRP A 526 2.66 -17.35 18.32
C TRP A 526 1.25 -17.50 18.92
N ASN A 527 0.21 -17.66 18.11
CA ASN A 527 -1.14 -17.95 18.58
C ASN A 527 -1.36 -19.47 18.61
N HIS A 528 -0.97 -20.10 19.69
CA HIS A 528 -1.50 -21.41 20.02
C HIS A 528 -2.95 -21.23 20.46
N TYR A 529 -3.90 -21.48 19.60
CA TYR A 529 -5.28 -21.72 20.01
C TYR A 529 -5.27 -22.99 20.87
N GLY A 530 -5.20 -22.75 22.19
CA GLY A 530 -5.04 -23.82 23.17
C GLY A 530 -6.16 -24.83 23.01
N THR A 531 -5.77 -26.07 22.87
CA THR A 531 -6.58 -27.21 23.28
C THR A 531 -6.81 -27.12 24.78
N SER A 532 -7.84 -26.38 25.19
CA SER A 532 -8.39 -26.55 26.54
C SER A 532 -9.28 -27.79 26.51
N GLY A 533 -8.70 -28.91 26.88
CA GLY A 533 -9.35 -30.21 26.93
C GLY A 533 -8.43 -31.26 27.52
N GLY A 534 -7.82 -30.96 28.66
CA GLY A 534 -7.16 -31.96 29.49
C GLY A 534 -7.88 -32.01 30.83
N GLY A 535 -8.76 -32.99 31.02
CA GLY A 535 -9.40 -33.28 32.28
C GLY A 535 -8.34 -33.56 33.35
N GLU A 536 -8.35 -32.80 34.40
CA GLU A 536 -7.72 -33.15 35.66
C GLU A 536 -8.44 -34.37 36.22
N LEU A 537 -7.74 -35.50 36.25
CA LEU A 537 -8.08 -36.61 37.12
C LEU A 537 -7.69 -36.16 38.54
N GLU A 538 -8.68 -35.84 39.36
CA GLU A 538 -8.55 -35.70 40.79
C GLU A 538 -8.25 -37.09 41.40
N ASP A 539 -7.03 -37.30 41.84
CA ASP A 539 -6.69 -38.37 42.76
C ASP A 539 -7.26 -38.04 44.15
N GLU A 540 -8.32 -38.75 44.53
CA GLU A 540 -8.77 -38.74 45.95
C GLU A 540 -7.76 -39.52 46.81
N PRO A 541 -7.35 -39.00 47.97
CA PRO A 541 -6.57 -39.78 48.91
C PRO A 541 -7.51 -40.69 49.72
N ASN A 542 -7.31 -41.98 49.61
CA ASN A 542 -7.83 -43.01 50.52
C ASN A 542 -7.39 -42.68 51.93
N ASN A 543 -8.36 -42.48 52.80
CA ASN A 543 -8.15 -42.52 54.26
C ASN A 543 -8.82 -43.80 54.78
N ASP A 544 -8.01 -44.83 55.05
CA ASP A 544 -8.32 -45.88 55.97
C ASP A 544 -7.91 -45.43 57.40
N MET A 545 -8.87 -45.22 58.23
CA MET A 545 -9.11 -45.61 59.62
C MET A 545 -10.09 -44.65 60.32
#